data_e43e5006a7dfcf809162473abd5aa4ce
#
_entry.id   e43e5006a7dfcf809162473abd5aa4ce
#
_cell.length_a   1.000
_cell.length_b   1.000
_cell.length_c   1.000
_cell.angle_alpha   90.00
_cell.angle_beta   90.00
_cell.angle_gamma   90.00
#
_symmetry.space_group_name_H-M   'P 1'
#
loop_
_entity.id
_entity.type
_entity.pdbx_description
1 polymer ?
#
loop_
_entity_poly.entity_id
_entity_poly.type
_entity_poly.pdbx_seq_one_letter_code
_entity_poly.pdbx_strand_id
1 'polypeptide(L)'
;MRELVIPTSCTAIDELLGGGLKEGTILLVYGAAGTGKTTLVLQMALNCSGMGHKALFVDCEGDLRAERIRAISGGEPTAVENLTIARPRDFEEQSTIIDSLEQFASAGLAFVAIDTMTGLYRAELSKGVSPFKLNRELNRQAAVMAEVARDYGLAVALTSQVRAKIGKPGQEAGEVEPVANRILRYWADMVICLRHAGQRGLRMAILEKGPSLSGPGPRATRFFRITEGGIV
;
A
#
# COMPACT_ATOMS: atom_id res chain seq x y z
N MET A 1 23.24 -13.59 -1.04
CA MET A 1 21.82 -13.99 -0.96
C MET A 1 21.09 -13.27 -2.10
N ARG A 2 20.09 -13.87 -2.73
CA ARG A 2 19.27 -13.15 -3.73
C ARG A 2 18.37 -12.14 -2.99
N GLU A 3 18.29 -10.92 -3.51
CA GLU A 3 17.38 -9.88 -3.03
C GLU A 3 15.93 -10.40 -3.05
N LEU A 4 15.17 -10.25 -1.96
CA LEU A 4 13.77 -10.66 -1.92
C LEU A 4 12.94 -9.65 -2.73
N VAL A 5 12.17 -10.17 -3.68
CA VAL A 5 11.23 -9.39 -4.48
C VAL A 5 9.84 -10.01 -4.33
N ILE A 6 8.87 -9.24 -3.90
CA ILE A 6 7.48 -9.67 -3.70
C ILE A 6 6.66 -9.30 -4.95
N PRO A 7 6.24 -10.29 -5.75
CA PRO A 7 5.46 -10.03 -6.95
C PRO A 7 4.04 -9.60 -6.59
N THR A 8 3.43 -8.81 -7.45
CA THR A 8 2.00 -8.51 -7.36
C THR A 8 1.12 -9.61 -7.97
N SER A 9 1.72 -10.53 -8.73
CA SER A 9 1.04 -11.51 -9.58
C SER A 9 0.17 -10.87 -10.68
N CYS A 10 0.43 -9.60 -11.00
CA CYS A 10 -0.14 -8.89 -12.14
C CYS A 10 1.02 -8.38 -12.99
N THR A 11 1.26 -9.00 -14.14
CA THR A 11 2.37 -8.65 -15.04
C THR A 11 2.43 -7.16 -15.33
N ALA A 12 1.28 -6.53 -15.56
CA ALA A 12 1.19 -5.10 -15.85
C ALA A 12 1.71 -4.22 -14.72
N ILE A 13 1.48 -4.60 -13.46
CA ILE A 13 1.96 -3.85 -12.29
C ILE A 13 3.40 -4.23 -11.97
N ASP A 14 3.76 -5.52 -12.10
CA ASP A 14 5.13 -5.97 -11.87
C ASP A 14 6.11 -5.31 -12.86
N GLU A 15 5.73 -5.10 -14.12
CA GLU A 15 6.50 -4.31 -15.09
C GLU A 15 6.73 -2.86 -14.63
N LEU A 16 5.73 -2.21 -14.02
CA LEU A 16 5.88 -0.85 -13.48
C LEU A 16 6.86 -0.82 -12.29
N LEU A 17 6.85 -1.88 -11.48
CA LEU A 17 7.69 -2.01 -10.28
C LEU A 17 9.10 -2.59 -10.58
N GLY A 18 9.35 -3.03 -11.82
CA GLY A 18 10.62 -3.67 -12.19
C GLY A 18 10.74 -5.12 -11.69
N GLY A 19 9.60 -5.83 -11.64
CA GLY A 19 9.49 -7.24 -11.26
C GLY A 19 8.74 -7.50 -9.95
N GLY A 20 8.35 -6.46 -9.23
CA GLY A 20 7.68 -6.52 -7.93
C GLY A 20 8.25 -5.56 -6.91
N LEU A 21 7.78 -5.65 -5.65
CA LEU A 21 8.29 -4.82 -4.56
C LEU A 21 9.54 -5.46 -3.93
N LYS A 22 10.63 -4.73 -3.95
CA LYS A 22 11.90 -5.16 -3.37
C LYS A 22 11.92 -5.00 -1.86
N GLU A 23 12.65 -5.88 -1.18
CA GLU A 23 12.99 -5.70 0.24
C GLU A 23 13.66 -4.34 0.47
N GLY A 24 13.44 -3.76 1.66
CA GLY A 24 13.99 -2.47 2.02
C GLY A 24 13.32 -1.27 1.38
N THR A 25 12.19 -1.45 0.65
CA THR A 25 11.51 -0.36 -0.06
C THR A 25 10.06 -0.17 0.36
N ILE A 26 9.57 1.07 0.19
CA ILE A 26 8.19 1.48 0.50
C ILE A 26 7.44 1.80 -0.79
N LEU A 27 6.33 1.09 -1.03
CA LEU A 27 5.37 1.36 -2.08
C LEU A 27 4.15 2.10 -1.52
N LEU A 28 3.82 3.24 -2.09
CA LEU A 28 2.55 3.94 -1.86
C LEU A 28 1.58 3.67 -3.02
N VAL A 29 0.45 3.06 -2.71
CA VAL A 29 -0.66 2.85 -3.65
C VAL A 29 -1.83 3.74 -3.26
N TYR A 30 -2.28 4.60 -4.17
CA TYR A 30 -3.41 5.46 -3.90
C TYR A 30 -4.40 5.52 -5.06
N GLY A 31 -5.63 5.92 -4.80
CA GLY A 31 -6.69 6.00 -5.80
C GLY A 31 -8.08 6.08 -5.17
N ALA A 32 -9.10 6.33 -5.98
CA ALA A 32 -10.48 6.36 -5.55
C ALA A 32 -10.94 5.01 -4.97
N ALA A 33 -12.10 4.98 -4.31
CA ALA A 33 -12.73 3.74 -3.88
C ALA A 33 -12.97 2.81 -5.08
N GLY A 34 -12.80 1.49 -4.87
CA GLY A 34 -13.02 0.48 -5.91
C GLY A 34 -11.95 0.43 -7.02
N THR A 35 -10.81 1.11 -6.88
CA THR A 35 -9.70 1.03 -7.86
C THR A 35 -8.78 -0.16 -7.66
N GLY A 36 -8.92 -0.92 -6.56
CA GLY A 36 -8.16 -2.15 -6.31
C GLY A 36 -6.99 -2.02 -5.35
N LYS A 37 -6.86 -0.92 -4.58
CA LYS A 37 -5.77 -0.72 -3.61
C LYS A 37 -5.63 -1.87 -2.63
N THR A 38 -6.69 -2.14 -1.86
CA THR A 38 -6.77 -3.25 -0.89
C THR A 38 -6.47 -4.60 -1.54
N THR A 39 -7.05 -4.84 -2.74
CA THR A 39 -6.84 -6.08 -3.48
C THR A 39 -5.37 -6.27 -3.84
N LEU A 40 -4.71 -5.22 -4.33
CA LEU A 40 -3.30 -5.26 -4.71
C LEU A 40 -2.40 -5.60 -3.51
N VAL A 41 -2.53 -4.85 -2.41
CA VAL A 41 -1.63 -5.05 -1.26
C VAL A 41 -1.94 -6.35 -0.50
N LEU A 42 -3.20 -6.82 -0.51
CA LEU A 42 -3.57 -8.13 0.03
C LEU A 42 -2.98 -9.26 -0.83
N GLN A 43 -3.06 -9.14 -2.15
CA GLN A 43 -2.45 -10.11 -3.07
C GLN A 43 -0.94 -10.20 -2.88
N MET A 44 -0.25 -9.08 -2.67
CA MET A 44 1.18 -9.06 -2.34
C MET A 44 1.46 -9.75 -0.99
N ALA A 45 0.64 -9.51 0.04
CA ALA A 45 0.78 -10.17 1.33
C ALA A 45 0.61 -11.70 1.23
N LEU A 46 -0.38 -12.14 0.45
CA LEU A 46 -0.63 -13.55 0.17
C LEU A 46 0.51 -14.19 -0.65
N ASN A 47 1.04 -13.47 -1.64
CA ASN A 47 2.22 -13.94 -2.40
C ASN A 47 3.45 -14.10 -1.51
N CYS A 48 3.73 -13.12 -0.64
CA CYS A 48 4.82 -13.21 0.34
C CYS A 48 4.67 -14.44 1.24
N SER A 49 3.45 -14.66 1.78
CA SER A 49 3.14 -15.83 2.60
C SER A 49 3.31 -17.15 1.82
N GLY A 50 2.81 -17.21 0.57
CA GLY A 50 2.95 -18.37 -0.31
C GLY A 50 4.40 -18.68 -0.70
N MET A 51 5.29 -17.68 -0.66
CA MET A 51 6.75 -17.87 -0.82
C MET A 51 7.43 -18.38 0.45
N GLY A 52 6.69 -18.63 1.54
CA GLY A 52 7.19 -19.11 2.82
C GLY A 52 7.72 -18.01 3.75
N HIS A 53 7.47 -16.73 3.43
CA HIS A 53 7.88 -15.59 4.25
C HIS A 53 6.73 -15.06 5.10
N LYS A 54 7.03 -14.54 6.29
CA LYS A 54 6.04 -13.92 7.17
C LYS A 54 5.56 -12.60 6.57
N ALA A 55 4.25 -12.43 6.52
CA ALA A 55 3.57 -11.21 6.07
C ALA A 55 2.61 -10.69 7.14
N LEU A 56 2.55 -9.36 7.30
CA LEU A 56 1.59 -8.68 8.16
C LEU A 56 0.67 -7.81 7.30
N PHE A 57 -0.64 -7.97 7.45
CA PHE A 57 -1.63 -7.09 6.86
C PHE A 57 -2.35 -6.31 7.96
N VAL A 58 -2.19 -4.99 7.98
CA VAL A 58 -2.85 -4.09 8.94
C VAL A 58 -4.10 -3.52 8.30
N ASP A 59 -5.26 -4.05 8.70
CA ASP A 59 -6.58 -3.67 8.23
C ASP A 59 -7.14 -2.50 9.07
N CYS A 60 -6.80 -1.27 8.69
CA CYS A 60 -7.22 -0.06 9.39
C CYS A 60 -8.68 0.36 9.08
N GLU A 61 -9.30 -0.21 8.06
CA GLU A 61 -10.72 0.05 7.71
C GLU A 61 -11.65 -0.99 8.33
N GLY A 62 -11.11 -2.16 8.74
CA GLY A 62 -11.84 -3.21 9.45
C GLY A 62 -12.84 -3.97 8.58
N ASP A 63 -12.73 -3.87 7.26
CA ASP A 63 -13.69 -4.44 6.31
C ASP A 63 -13.16 -5.69 5.57
N LEU A 64 -11.91 -6.11 5.84
CA LEU A 64 -11.33 -7.32 5.25
C LEU A 64 -12.03 -8.58 5.76
N ARG A 65 -12.69 -9.30 4.85
CA ARG A 65 -13.43 -10.53 5.14
C ARG A 65 -12.64 -11.77 4.74
N ALA A 66 -12.87 -12.87 5.49
CA ALA A 66 -12.22 -14.17 5.22
C ALA A 66 -12.52 -14.70 3.81
N GLU A 67 -13.74 -14.44 3.29
CA GLU A 67 -14.14 -14.82 1.94
C GLU A 67 -13.28 -14.14 0.89
N ARG A 68 -12.90 -12.86 1.12
CA ARG A 68 -12.03 -12.11 0.21
C ARG A 68 -10.61 -12.67 0.19
N ILE A 69 -10.08 -13.02 1.37
CA ILE A 69 -8.77 -13.66 1.49
C ILE A 69 -8.78 -15.00 0.74
N ARG A 70 -9.81 -15.82 0.97
CA ARG A 70 -9.95 -17.13 0.32
C ARG A 70 -10.07 -17.00 -1.21
N ALA A 71 -10.83 -16.02 -1.69
CA ALA A 71 -10.99 -15.79 -3.13
C ALA A 71 -9.67 -15.41 -3.80
N ILE A 72 -8.87 -14.52 -3.18
CA ILE A 72 -7.58 -14.07 -3.74
C ILE A 72 -6.49 -15.13 -3.59
N SER A 73 -6.47 -15.90 -2.48
CA SER A 73 -5.51 -17.00 -2.30
C SER A 73 -5.82 -18.23 -3.17
N GLY A 74 -6.96 -18.23 -3.88
CA GLY A 74 -7.39 -19.42 -4.62
C GLY A 74 -7.73 -20.61 -3.71
N GLY A 75 -7.87 -20.39 -2.39
CA GLY A 75 -8.09 -21.43 -1.39
C GLY A 75 -6.81 -22.20 -1.01
N GLU A 76 -5.64 -21.77 -1.50
CA GLU A 76 -4.35 -22.41 -1.20
C GLU A 76 -3.96 -22.18 0.28
N PRO A 77 -3.81 -23.24 1.11
CA PRO A 77 -3.47 -23.09 2.52
C PRO A 77 -2.12 -22.39 2.74
N THR A 78 -1.13 -22.69 1.92
CA THR A 78 0.23 -22.11 2.02
C THR A 78 0.24 -20.59 1.83
N ALA A 79 -0.70 -20.06 1.04
CA ALA A 79 -0.81 -18.62 0.83
C ALA A 79 -1.25 -17.84 2.08
N VAL A 80 -1.85 -18.50 3.07
CA VAL A 80 -2.34 -17.86 4.31
C VAL A 80 -1.57 -18.29 5.56
N GLU A 81 -0.74 -19.31 5.47
CA GLU A 81 -0.07 -19.95 6.61
C GLU A 81 0.85 -18.99 7.38
N ASN A 82 1.53 -18.10 6.65
CA ASN A 82 2.45 -17.10 7.21
C ASN A 82 1.87 -15.68 7.21
N LEU A 83 0.54 -15.53 6.96
CA LEU A 83 -0.13 -14.24 6.96
C LEU A 83 -0.74 -13.95 8.34
N THR A 84 -0.30 -12.84 8.94
CA THR A 84 -0.93 -12.27 10.14
C THR A 84 -1.78 -11.07 9.75
N ILE A 85 -2.98 -10.95 10.35
CA ILE A 85 -3.86 -9.79 10.15
C ILE A 85 -4.00 -9.08 11.48
N ALA A 86 -3.66 -7.79 11.52
CA ALA A 86 -3.89 -6.90 12.65
C ALA A 86 -4.99 -5.89 12.31
N ARG A 87 -5.82 -5.54 13.30
CA ARG A 87 -6.93 -4.59 13.14
C ARG A 87 -6.88 -3.55 14.25
N PRO A 88 -6.16 -2.43 14.04
CA PRO A 88 -6.14 -1.34 14.99
C PRO A 88 -7.53 -0.68 15.09
N ARG A 89 -7.95 -0.36 16.31
CA ARG A 89 -9.25 0.28 16.59
C ARG A 89 -9.21 1.79 16.40
N ASP A 90 -8.02 2.37 16.52
CA ASP A 90 -7.78 3.81 16.44
C ASP A 90 -6.36 4.12 15.96
N PHE A 91 -6.05 5.39 15.81
CA PHE A 91 -4.76 5.86 15.29
C PHE A 91 -3.59 5.62 16.27
N GLU A 92 -3.87 5.54 17.57
CA GLU A 92 -2.86 5.22 18.61
C GLU A 92 -2.48 3.74 18.54
N GLU A 93 -3.46 2.85 18.37
CA GLU A 93 -3.19 1.42 18.21
C GLU A 93 -2.48 1.12 16.87
N GLN A 94 -2.80 1.85 15.79
CA GLN A 94 -2.02 1.82 14.55
C GLN A 94 -0.56 2.20 14.81
N SER A 95 -0.32 3.24 15.60
CA SER A 95 1.01 3.70 15.99
C SER A 95 1.77 2.60 16.75
N THR A 96 1.12 1.96 17.72
CA THR A 96 1.69 0.86 18.53
C THR A 96 2.10 -0.33 17.66
N ILE A 97 1.28 -0.70 16.65
CA ILE A 97 1.62 -1.77 15.70
C ILE A 97 2.87 -1.38 14.90
N ILE A 98 2.94 -0.12 14.42
CA ILE A 98 4.09 0.36 13.65
C ILE A 98 5.36 0.39 14.50
N ASP A 99 5.27 0.81 15.75
CA ASP A 99 6.41 0.81 16.69
C ASP A 99 6.93 -0.60 17.01
N SER A 100 6.08 -1.62 16.84
CA SER A 100 6.45 -3.02 17.01
C SER A 100 7.09 -3.66 15.76
N LEU A 101 7.14 -2.95 14.62
CA LEU A 101 7.63 -3.52 13.35
C LEU A 101 9.10 -3.94 13.42
N GLU A 102 9.94 -3.22 14.16
CA GLU A 102 11.34 -3.62 14.37
C GLU A 102 11.45 -5.00 15.00
N GLN A 103 10.66 -5.26 16.05
CA GLN A 103 10.62 -6.55 16.72
C GLN A 103 10.10 -7.65 15.77
N PHE A 104 9.09 -7.36 14.98
CA PHE A 104 8.56 -8.32 14.01
C PHE A 104 9.54 -8.60 12.87
N ALA A 105 10.23 -7.58 12.37
CA ALA A 105 11.24 -7.70 11.33
C ALA A 105 12.44 -8.53 11.80
N SER A 106 12.93 -8.31 13.03
CA SER A 106 13.98 -9.12 13.65
C SER A 106 13.55 -10.58 13.85
N ALA A 107 12.24 -10.85 13.98
CA ALA A 107 11.65 -12.19 14.05
C ALA A 107 11.32 -12.78 12.66
N GLY A 108 11.77 -12.16 11.56
CA GLY A 108 11.66 -12.66 10.19
C GLY A 108 10.40 -12.21 9.43
N LEU A 109 9.75 -11.11 9.84
CA LEU A 109 8.72 -10.47 9.02
C LEU A 109 9.37 -9.89 7.76
N ALA A 110 8.89 -10.28 6.57
CA ALA A 110 9.46 -9.86 5.29
C ALA A 110 8.58 -8.81 4.56
N PHE A 111 7.29 -8.78 4.87
CA PHE A 111 6.35 -7.86 4.23
C PHE A 111 5.34 -7.31 5.21
N VAL A 112 5.04 -6.02 5.09
CA VAL A 112 3.90 -5.39 5.76
C VAL A 112 3.06 -4.57 4.78
N ALA A 113 1.73 -4.75 4.82
CA ALA A 113 0.76 -3.90 4.17
C ALA A 113 -0.04 -3.12 5.20
N ILE A 114 -0.24 -1.81 5.02
CA ILE A 114 -1.13 -0.99 5.85
C ILE A 114 -2.26 -0.42 4.98
N ASP A 115 -3.47 -0.89 5.21
CA ASP A 115 -4.65 -0.56 4.41
C ASP A 115 -5.81 -0.01 5.28
N THR A 116 -5.98 1.32 5.35
CA THR A 116 -5.20 2.40 4.73
C THR A 116 -4.41 3.17 5.79
N MET A 117 -3.25 3.64 5.44
CA MET A 117 -2.39 4.45 6.33
C MET A 117 -3.10 5.74 6.83
N THR A 118 -4.12 6.18 6.11
CA THR A 118 -4.81 7.45 6.37
C THR A 118 -6.27 7.30 6.85
N GLY A 119 -6.77 6.08 7.01
CA GLY A 119 -8.14 5.84 7.45
C GLY A 119 -8.37 6.35 8.87
N LEU A 120 -7.63 5.83 9.82
CA LEU A 120 -7.72 6.20 11.24
C LEU A 120 -7.26 7.63 11.50
N TYR A 121 -6.23 8.12 10.79
CA TYR A 121 -5.85 9.54 10.79
C TYR A 121 -7.03 10.47 10.45
N ARG A 122 -7.82 10.13 9.42
CA ARG A 122 -9.01 10.91 9.05
C ARG A 122 -10.13 10.83 10.09
N ALA A 123 -10.29 9.66 10.71
CA ALA A 123 -11.25 9.50 11.80
C ALA A 123 -10.92 10.43 12.98
N GLU A 124 -9.65 10.55 13.37
CA GLU A 124 -9.22 11.48 14.41
C GLU A 124 -9.40 12.96 14.00
N LEU A 125 -9.15 13.30 12.73
CA LEU A 125 -9.45 14.65 12.22
C LEU A 125 -10.93 15.00 12.35
N SER A 126 -11.83 14.07 12.09
CA SER A 126 -13.28 14.27 12.20
C SER A 126 -13.75 14.45 13.64
N LYS A 127 -12.99 13.93 14.63
CA LYS A 127 -13.22 14.15 16.07
C LYS A 127 -12.68 15.50 16.56
N GLY A 128 -12.07 16.31 15.69
CA GLY A 128 -11.53 17.64 16.03
C GLY A 128 -10.10 17.60 16.59
N VAL A 129 -9.38 16.49 16.49
CA VAL A 129 -7.96 16.43 16.89
C VAL A 129 -7.14 17.32 15.95
N SER A 130 -6.20 18.07 16.54
CA SER A 130 -5.37 19.04 15.82
C SER A 130 -4.65 18.40 14.62
N PRO A 131 -4.82 18.95 13.39
CA PRO A 131 -4.13 18.46 12.19
C PRO A 131 -2.60 18.47 12.33
N PHE A 132 -2.06 19.42 13.08
CA PHE A 132 -0.63 19.51 13.33
C PHE A 132 -0.12 18.31 14.14
N LYS A 133 -0.83 17.92 15.21
CA LYS A 133 -0.47 16.76 16.03
C LYS A 133 -0.55 15.47 15.20
N LEU A 134 -1.62 15.31 14.44
CA LEU A 134 -1.84 14.13 13.61
C LEU A 134 -0.82 14.02 12.47
N ASN A 135 -0.49 15.14 11.81
CA ASN A 135 0.54 15.15 10.77
C ASN A 135 1.92 14.80 11.33
N ARG A 136 2.26 15.31 12.52
CA ARG A 136 3.53 14.98 13.19
C ARG A 136 3.60 13.49 13.49
N GLU A 137 2.52 12.91 14.03
CA GLU A 137 2.46 11.49 14.35
C GLU A 137 2.49 10.62 13.08
N LEU A 138 1.73 10.96 12.05
CA LEU A 138 1.76 10.24 10.78
C LEU A 138 3.15 10.27 10.12
N ASN A 139 3.85 11.40 10.22
CA ASN A 139 5.22 11.52 9.72
C ASN A 139 6.19 10.67 10.54
N ARG A 140 6.02 10.59 11.88
CA ARG A 140 6.80 9.71 12.74
C ARG A 140 6.59 8.24 12.37
N GLN A 141 5.34 7.82 12.21
CA GLN A 141 5.00 6.45 11.79
C GLN A 141 5.66 6.09 10.44
N ALA A 142 5.60 7.00 9.46
CA ALA A 142 6.22 6.79 8.16
C ALA A 142 7.76 6.73 8.26
N ALA A 143 8.38 7.52 9.15
CA ALA A 143 9.81 7.49 9.40
C ALA A 143 10.25 6.15 10.02
N VAL A 144 9.53 5.66 11.03
CA VAL A 144 9.80 4.34 11.66
C VAL A 144 9.74 3.23 10.61
N MET A 145 8.70 3.23 9.77
CA MET A 145 8.60 2.22 8.71
C MET A 145 9.76 2.29 7.72
N ALA A 146 10.22 3.50 7.36
CA ALA A 146 11.34 3.67 6.44
C ALA A 146 12.69 3.23 7.05
N GLU A 147 12.87 3.43 8.35
CA GLU A 147 14.02 2.94 9.10
C GLU A 147 14.03 1.41 9.15
N VAL A 148 12.94 0.82 9.63
CA VAL A 148 12.81 -0.66 9.71
C VAL A 148 12.91 -1.32 8.34
N ALA A 149 12.33 -0.71 7.29
CA ALA A 149 12.45 -1.22 5.93
C ALA A 149 13.92 -1.35 5.51
N ARG A 150 14.71 -0.29 5.67
CA ARG A 150 16.12 -0.27 5.28
C ARG A 150 16.99 -1.18 6.13
N ASP A 151 16.82 -1.15 7.44
CA ASP A 151 17.73 -1.81 8.38
C ASP A 151 17.50 -3.32 8.43
N TYR A 152 16.26 -3.77 8.20
CA TYR A 152 15.87 -5.19 8.27
C TYR A 152 15.46 -5.79 6.92
N GLY A 153 15.51 -5.03 5.83
CA GLY A 153 15.06 -5.52 4.52
C GLY A 153 13.53 -5.74 4.44
N LEU A 154 12.73 -5.04 5.26
CA LEU A 154 11.27 -5.17 5.25
C LEU A 154 10.68 -4.50 4.02
N ALA A 155 9.93 -5.23 3.20
CA ALA A 155 9.14 -4.63 2.11
C ALA A 155 7.84 -4.06 2.68
N VAL A 156 7.52 -2.80 2.35
CA VAL A 156 6.36 -2.07 2.90
C VAL A 156 5.43 -1.61 1.79
N ALA A 157 4.14 -1.94 1.90
CA ALA A 157 3.09 -1.43 1.00
C ALA A 157 2.07 -0.61 1.80
N LEU A 158 1.91 0.65 1.44
CA LEU A 158 0.96 1.57 2.05
C LEU A 158 -0.16 1.89 1.08
N THR A 159 -1.40 1.86 1.52
CA THR A 159 -2.50 2.42 0.72
C THR A 159 -2.96 3.76 1.31
N SER A 160 -3.49 4.62 0.46
CA SER A 160 -4.10 5.87 0.85
C SER A 160 -5.36 6.15 0.05
N GLN A 161 -6.35 6.70 0.73
CA GLN A 161 -7.51 7.30 0.08
C GLN A 161 -7.11 8.59 -0.62
N VAL A 162 -7.96 9.07 -1.53
CA VAL A 162 -7.75 10.31 -2.26
C VAL A 162 -8.62 11.43 -1.72
N ARG A 163 -8.14 12.65 -1.92
CA ARG A 163 -8.93 13.89 -1.84
C ARG A 163 -8.87 14.61 -3.19
N ALA A 164 -9.87 15.44 -3.46
CA ALA A 164 -9.81 16.35 -4.60
C ALA A 164 -8.61 17.30 -4.43
N LYS A 165 -7.84 17.46 -5.49
CA LYS A 165 -6.76 18.46 -5.53
C LYS A 165 -7.41 19.83 -5.57
N ILE A 166 -7.10 20.69 -4.60
CA ILE A 166 -7.56 22.09 -4.62
C ILE A 166 -6.75 22.77 -5.73
N GLY A 167 -7.38 22.87 -6.92
CA GLY A 167 -6.74 23.40 -8.11
C GLY A 167 -6.57 24.91 -8.02
N LYS A 168 -5.49 25.43 -8.61
CA LYS A 168 -5.41 26.83 -9.02
C LYS A 168 -6.40 27.06 -10.17
N PRO A 169 -6.95 28.27 -10.34
CA PRO A 169 -7.80 28.58 -11.49
C PRO A 169 -7.10 28.19 -12.80
N GLY A 170 -7.70 27.31 -13.61
CA GLY A 170 -7.14 26.84 -14.87
C GLY A 170 -6.58 25.40 -14.86
N GLN A 171 -6.62 24.66 -13.75
CA GLN A 171 -6.31 23.23 -13.74
C GLN A 171 -7.57 22.38 -13.99
N GLU A 172 -7.40 21.23 -14.69
CA GLU A 172 -8.52 20.35 -15.00
C GLU A 172 -9.22 19.87 -13.73
N ALA A 173 -10.54 20.02 -13.71
CA ALA A 173 -11.39 19.46 -12.66
C ALA A 173 -11.30 17.93 -12.70
N GLY A 174 -10.84 17.31 -11.59
CA GLY A 174 -10.79 15.85 -11.46
C GLY A 174 -9.42 15.28 -11.09
N GLU A 175 -8.36 16.07 -10.97
CA GLU A 175 -7.11 15.59 -10.39
C GLU A 175 -7.31 15.26 -8.90
N VAL A 176 -6.87 14.05 -8.52
CA VAL A 176 -6.88 13.59 -7.13
C VAL A 176 -5.45 13.43 -6.63
N GLU A 177 -5.27 13.60 -5.34
CA GLU A 177 -4.01 13.32 -4.65
C GLU A 177 -4.26 12.46 -3.41
N PRO A 178 -3.26 11.70 -2.93
CA PRO A 178 -3.40 10.96 -1.68
C PRO A 178 -3.67 11.91 -0.50
N VAL A 179 -4.45 11.45 0.45
CA VAL A 179 -4.54 12.11 1.75
C VAL A 179 -3.15 12.13 2.38
N ALA A 180 -2.78 13.22 3.04
CA ALA A 180 -1.43 13.44 3.58
C ALA A 180 -0.30 13.30 2.52
N ASN A 181 -0.58 13.72 1.28
CA ASN A 181 0.26 13.56 0.08
C ASN A 181 1.74 13.88 0.33
N ARG A 182 2.06 15.02 0.98
CA ARG A 182 3.43 15.45 1.22
C ARG A 182 4.20 14.45 2.08
N ILE A 183 3.58 13.94 3.14
CA ILE A 183 4.21 13.00 4.08
C ILE A 183 4.44 11.66 3.41
N LEU A 184 3.38 11.03 2.87
CA LEU A 184 3.48 9.68 2.35
C LEU A 184 4.38 9.60 1.10
N ARG A 185 4.31 10.59 0.18
CA ARG A 185 5.19 10.61 -1.00
C ARG A 185 6.65 10.89 -0.67
N TYR A 186 6.93 11.61 0.41
CA TYR A 186 8.31 11.86 0.85
C TYR A 186 8.99 10.54 1.22
N TRP A 187 8.33 9.71 2.01
CA TRP A 187 8.89 8.47 2.52
C TRP A 187 8.81 7.28 1.54
N ALA A 188 7.86 7.29 0.61
CA ALA A 188 7.72 6.22 -0.36
C ALA A 188 8.85 6.25 -1.41
N ASP A 189 9.41 5.08 -1.73
CA ASP A 189 10.38 4.90 -2.83
C ASP A 189 9.66 4.80 -4.17
N MET A 190 8.48 4.17 -4.17
CA MET A 190 7.62 4.02 -5.33
C MET A 190 6.22 4.54 -5.05
N VAL A 191 5.59 5.16 -6.06
CA VAL A 191 4.22 5.69 -5.95
C VAL A 191 3.42 5.29 -7.18
N ILE A 192 2.33 4.55 -6.96
CA ILE A 192 1.37 4.16 -7.99
C ILE A 192 0.01 4.80 -7.72
N CYS A 193 -0.52 5.49 -8.73
CA CYS A 193 -1.91 5.96 -8.77
C CYS A 193 -2.79 4.96 -9.51
N LEU A 194 -3.83 4.44 -8.84
CA LEU A 194 -4.83 3.58 -9.47
C LEU A 194 -6.07 4.37 -9.87
N ARG A 195 -6.54 4.19 -11.10
CA ARG A 195 -7.72 4.88 -11.65
C ARG A 195 -8.69 3.90 -12.32
N HIS A 196 -9.95 4.31 -12.38
CA HIS A 196 -10.94 3.64 -13.24
C HIS A 196 -10.62 3.91 -14.73
N ALA A 197 -10.80 2.92 -15.60
CA ALA A 197 -10.45 3.01 -17.02
C ALA A 197 -11.68 2.93 -17.94
N GLY A 198 -12.83 3.44 -17.49
CA GLY A 198 -14.05 3.56 -18.31
C GLY A 198 -14.82 2.26 -18.58
N GLN A 199 -14.20 1.09 -18.51
CA GLN A 199 -14.85 -0.21 -18.66
C GLN A 199 -14.99 -0.91 -17.30
N ARG A 200 -16.06 -1.69 -17.13
CA ARG A 200 -16.29 -2.47 -15.89
C ARG A 200 -15.12 -3.45 -15.65
N GLY A 201 -14.58 -3.46 -14.46
CA GLY A 201 -13.45 -4.30 -14.10
C GLY A 201 -12.08 -3.81 -14.58
N LEU A 202 -12.01 -2.96 -15.62
CA LEU A 202 -10.75 -2.42 -16.13
C LEU A 202 -10.26 -1.25 -15.26
N ARG A 203 -8.98 -1.24 -14.96
CA ARG A 203 -8.28 -0.21 -14.17
C ARG A 203 -7.01 0.21 -14.88
N MET A 204 -6.48 1.34 -14.45
CA MET A 204 -5.23 1.90 -14.94
C MET A 204 -4.31 2.16 -13.75
N ALA A 205 -3.08 1.67 -13.83
CA ALA A 205 -2.01 1.97 -12.90
C ALA A 205 -1.04 2.97 -13.54
N ILE A 206 -0.72 4.04 -12.83
CA ILE A 206 0.20 5.09 -13.28
C ILE A 206 1.34 5.14 -12.27
N LEU A 207 2.57 4.85 -12.72
CA LEU A 207 3.76 5.02 -11.90
C LEU A 207 4.13 6.51 -11.87
N GLU A 208 4.15 7.10 -10.67
CA GLU A 208 4.45 8.53 -10.46
C GLU A 208 5.81 8.77 -9.79
N LYS A 209 6.35 7.77 -9.11
CA LYS A 209 7.70 7.73 -8.53
C LYS A 209 8.19 6.29 -8.57
N GLY A 210 9.42 6.06 -8.98
CA GLY A 210 10.02 4.73 -9.01
C GLY A 210 11.24 4.63 -9.92
N PRO A 211 11.93 3.47 -9.93
CA PRO A 211 13.21 3.29 -10.63
C PRO A 211 13.11 3.41 -12.15
N SER A 212 11.95 3.12 -12.73
CA SER A 212 11.72 3.24 -14.19
C SER A 212 11.51 4.67 -14.68
N LEU A 213 11.50 5.66 -13.79
CA LEU A 213 11.29 7.08 -14.11
C LEU A 213 12.60 7.87 -14.01
N SER A 214 13.60 7.50 -14.79
CA SER A 214 14.84 8.26 -14.91
C SER A 214 14.64 9.46 -15.84
N GLY A 215 14.11 10.60 -15.31
CA GLY A 215 13.97 11.87 -16.05
C GLY A 215 12.54 12.37 -16.23
N PRO A 216 12.34 13.56 -16.87
CA PRO A 216 11.04 14.17 -17.11
C PRO A 216 10.33 13.55 -18.34
N GLY A 217 10.13 12.23 -18.32
CA GLY A 217 9.41 11.49 -19.36
C GLY A 217 7.91 11.28 -19.03
N PRO A 218 7.10 10.79 -19.99
CA PRO A 218 5.71 10.44 -19.73
C PRO A 218 5.64 9.37 -18.64
N ARG A 219 4.72 9.54 -17.70
CA ARG A 219 4.47 8.57 -16.60
C ARG A 219 4.17 7.20 -17.20
N ALA A 220 4.87 6.17 -16.75
CA ALA A 220 4.61 4.81 -17.20
C ALA A 220 3.20 4.40 -16.76
N THR A 221 2.39 3.93 -17.70
CA THR A 221 1.00 3.57 -17.47
C THR A 221 0.75 2.15 -17.96
N ARG A 222 -0.01 1.37 -17.19
CA ARG A 222 -0.44 0.03 -17.54
C ARG A 222 -1.93 -0.15 -17.20
N PHE A 223 -2.58 -1.04 -17.93
CA PHE A 223 -3.96 -1.44 -17.67
C PHE A 223 -3.98 -2.83 -17.03
N PHE A 224 -4.92 -3.05 -16.12
CA PHE A 224 -5.13 -4.32 -15.43
C PHE A 224 -6.61 -4.54 -15.15
N ARG A 225 -7.00 -5.75 -14.78
CA ARG A 225 -8.36 -6.08 -14.40
C ARG A 225 -8.46 -6.51 -12.95
N ILE A 226 -9.59 -6.16 -12.32
CA ILE A 226 -9.96 -6.68 -11.00
C ILE A 226 -10.99 -7.78 -11.23
N THR A 227 -10.73 -8.96 -10.70
CA THR A 227 -11.58 -10.14 -10.70
C THR A 227 -11.95 -10.55 -9.27
N GLU A 228 -12.74 -11.59 -9.10
CA GLU A 228 -12.99 -12.18 -7.79
C GLU A 228 -11.71 -12.77 -7.19
N GLY A 229 -10.85 -13.37 -8.02
CA GLY A 229 -9.57 -13.95 -7.61
C GLY A 229 -8.42 -12.96 -7.47
N GLY A 230 -8.64 -11.65 -7.58
CA GLY A 230 -7.58 -10.66 -7.42
C GLY A 230 -7.40 -9.73 -8.61
N ILE A 231 -6.18 -9.24 -8.77
CA ILE A 231 -5.74 -8.37 -9.87
C ILE A 231 -4.97 -9.21 -10.91
N VAL A 232 -5.33 -9.03 -12.18
CA VAL A 232 -4.71 -9.72 -13.32
C VAL A 232 -4.37 -8.77 -14.45
#